data_0cd6fb4c68a25755e52ed071a3491a96
#
_entry.id   0cd6fb4c68a25755e52ed071a3491a96
#
_cell.length_a   1.000
_cell.length_b   1.000
_cell.length_c   1.000
_cell.angle_alpha   90.00
_cell.angle_beta   90.00
_cell.angle_gamma   90.00
#
_symmetry.space_group_name_H-M   'P 1'
#
loop_
_entity.id
_entity.type
_entity.pdbx_description
1 polymer ?
#
loop_
_entity_poly.entity_id
_entity_poly.type
_entity_poly.pdbx_seq_one_letter_code
_entity_poly.pdbx_strand_id
1 'polypeptide(L)'
;MSYTQTAFTGRTGARPISALTRRIEREMAARIETAGDVERNDLYRVLDGAKIAIGLSASALETLKHLIGYTRPDDYKGNARPIAWPSNYTLAELAGVTESAIKARLRQLRTLALITMRDAAHGRRRGQRNATGEIISAYGIDLSPLRARFAELKDAAEAHTAFSRLDKRGRQEVARVRRIVGQALAQAADLRLTGPHWPALQNALERTVRHAAAARASRDGAALEAALATLPDVEALVGDTIDRFMFSNELDGSGSKSAPLIHIQTNPYFESVQALRNCNFDRAQPEEVALDLPVSSSKSAFKTSPRELVEMFPTTAMYVDRDHPGWIDLHRAAARLRQDLGIRTGTWVDALDQLGSDAASIAVMITAERGARDEIRLTPGAYFAGMVSRAHRGELDLSKSLWGFRTRPALQ
;
A
#
# COMPACT_ATOMS: atom_id res chain seq x y z
N MET A 1 25.46 24.39 60.33
CA MET A 1 25.97 23.11 59.82
C MET A 1 25.59 23.01 58.35
N SER A 2 26.58 23.27 57.46
CA SER A 2 26.37 23.26 55.98
C SER A 2 26.39 21.80 55.52
N TYR A 3 25.27 21.33 54.98
CA TYR A 3 25.23 20.07 54.25
C TYR A 3 25.90 20.29 52.89
N THR A 4 27.10 19.79 52.75
CA THR A 4 27.81 19.68 51.46
C THR A 4 27.10 18.61 50.65
N GLN A 5 26.36 19.00 49.64
CA GLN A 5 25.82 18.12 48.61
C GLN A 5 26.99 17.48 47.84
N THR A 6 27.42 16.30 48.24
CA THR A 6 28.34 15.50 47.45
C THR A 6 27.63 15.12 46.16
N ALA A 7 27.99 15.76 45.04
CA ALA A 7 27.59 15.39 43.71
C ALA A 7 28.06 13.94 43.46
N PHE A 8 27.15 13.02 43.40
CA PHE A 8 27.40 11.61 43.07
C PHE A 8 27.73 11.53 41.57
N THR A 9 29.01 11.71 41.23
CA THR A 9 29.52 11.60 39.84
C THR A 9 29.83 10.14 39.47
N GLY A 10 29.12 9.17 40.03
CA GLY A 10 29.25 7.80 39.64
C GLY A 10 28.50 7.55 38.30
N ARG A 11 29.20 7.11 37.28
CA ARG A 11 28.63 6.50 36.08
C ARG A 11 27.94 5.18 36.45
N THR A 12 26.94 5.25 37.28
CA THR A 12 25.95 4.17 37.42
C THR A 12 25.15 4.23 36.12
N GLY A 13 24.95 3.12 35.40
CA GLY A 13 24.14 3.06 34.21
C GLY A 13 22.67 3.49 34.40
N ALA A 14 22.41 4.29 35.42
CA ALA A 14 21.14 4.89 35.80
C ALA A 14 20.74 5.91 34.73
N ARG A 15 19.54 5.81 34.25
CA ARG A 15 18.97 6.70 33.23
C ARG A 15 18.60 8.02 33.83
N PRO A 16 18.75 9.12 33.05
CA PRO A 16 18.19 10.40 33.48
C PRO A 16 16.66 10.24 33.55
N ILE A 17 16.10 10.55 34.71
CA ILE A 17 14.67 10.57 34.97
C ILE A 17 14.11 11.86 34.37
N SER A 18 13.31 11.76 33.31
CA SER A 18 12.59 12.92 32.78
C SER A 18 11.16 12.95 33.36
N ALA A 19 10.62 14.17 33.56
CA ALA A 19 9.25 14.36 34.02
C ALA A 19 8.23 13.69 33.08
N LEU A 20 8.46 13.76 31.76
CA LEU A 20 7.64 13.11 30.75
C LEU A 20 7.63 11.59 30.93
N THR A 21 8.79 10.96 31.09
CA THR A 21 8.88 9.51 31.29
C THR A 21 8.15 9.07 32.55
N ARG A 22 8.29 9.80 33.63
CA ARG A 22 7.59 9.51 34.90
C ARG A 22 6.07 9.66 34.78
N ARG A 23 5.61 10.63 34.02
CA ARG A 23 4.19 10.82 33.73
C ARG A 23 3.63 9.64 32.94
N ILE A 24 4.29 9.25 31.83
CA ILE A 24 3.92 8.09 31.00
C ILE A 24 3.89 6.81 31.84
N GLU A 25 4.90 6.58 32.68
CA GLU A 25 4.96 5.37 33.53
C GLU A 25 3.80 5.32 34.52
N ARG A 26 3.41 6.44 35.14
CA ARG A 26 2.25 6.49 36.05
C ARG A 26 0.92 6.29 35.32
N GLU A 27 0.74 6.95 34.19
CA GLU A 27 -0.48 6.79 33.38
C GLU A 27 -0.64 5.34 32.89
N MET A 28 0.48 4.69 32.50
CA MET A 28 0.45 3.31 32.05
C MET A 28 0.25 2.32 33.20
N ALA A 29 0.75 2.59 34.40
CA ALA A 29 0.61 1.66 35.53
C ALA A 29 -0.85 1.29 35.82
N ALA A 30 -1.73 2.29 35.91
CA ALA A 30 -3.17 2.06 36.14
C ALA A 30 -3.84 1.30 34.96
N ARG A 31 -3.47 1.62 33.72
CA ARG A 31 -4.01 0.95 32.53
C ARG A 31 -3.55 -0.49 32.38
N ILE A 32 -2.32 -0.79 32.82
CA ILE A 32 -1.74 -2.15 32.78
C ILE A 32 -2.50 -3.09 33.74
N GLU A 33 -2.92 -2.59 34.91
CA GLU A 33 -3.64 -3.38 35.89
C GLU A 33 -5.03 -3.83 35.40
N THR A 34 -5.66 -3.05 34.54
CA THR A 34 -6.97 -3.32 33.96
C THR A 34 -6.92 -3.90 32.54
N ALA A 35 -5.72 -4.16 32.02
CA ALA A 35 -5.54 -4.63 30.65
C ALA A 35 -6.06 -6.06 30.46
N GLY A 36 -6.87 -6.26 29.43
CA GLY A 36 -7.35 -7.60 29.03
C GLY A 36 -6.26 -8.47 28.41
N ASP A 37 -6.59 -9.72 28.14
CA ASP A 37 -5.72 -10.65 27.44
C ASP A 37 -5.57 -10.29 25.97
N VAL A 38 -4.37 -10.48 25.44
CA VAL A 38 -4.05 -10.16 24.04
C VAL A 38 -3.27 -11.33 23.44
N GLU A 39 -3.66 -11.74 22.26
CA GLU A 39 -2.87 -12.71 21.52
C GLU A 39 -1.62 -12.04 20.91
N ARG A 40 -0.45 -12.62 21.17
CA ARG A 40 0.84 -12.07 20.71
C ARG A 40 0.88 -11.83 19.20
N ASN A 41 0.27 -12.72 18.41
CA ASN A 41 0.25 -12.60 16.95
C ASN A 41 -0.59 -11.41 16.47
N ASP A 42 -1.62 -11.03 17.22
CA ASP A 42 -2.44 -9.88 16.88
C ASP A 42 -1.68 -8.57 17.08
N LEU A 43 -0.74 -8.52 18.04
CA LEU A 43 0.13 -7.37 18.22
C LEU A 43 0.93 -7.03 16.94
N TYR A 44 1.47 -8.03 16.24
CA TYR A 44 2.21 -7.80 15.00
C TYR A 44 1.32 -7.14 13.94
N ARG A 45 0.10 -7.65 13.74
CA ARG A 45 -0.86 -7.11 12.75
C ARG A 45 -1.31 -5.70 13.11
N VAL A 46 -1.65 -5.49 14.37
CA VAL A 46 -2.13 -4.20 14.88
C VAL A 46 -1.03 -3.14 14.78
N LEU A 47 0.21 -3.46 15.18
CA LEU A 47 1.33 -2.52 15.10
C LEU A 47 1.70 -2.16 13.67
N ASP A 48 1.65 -3.12 12.74
CA ASP A 48 1.86 -2.83 11.30
C ASP A 48 0.80 -1.87 10.75
N GLY A 49 -0.44 -2.02 11.15
CA GLY A 49 -1.53 -1.13 10.74
C GLY A 49 -1.47 0.24 11.40
N ALA A 50 -1.18 0.29 12.69
CA ALA A 50 -1.19 1.52 13.48
C ALA A 50 0.06 2.40 13.28
N LYS A 51 1.19 1.85 12.82
CA LYS A 51 2.50 2.53 12.81
C LYS A 51 2.48 3.97 12.32
N ILE A 52 1.77 4.23 11.23
CA ILE A 52 1.70 5.57 10.64
C ILE A 52 0.84 6.50 11.48
N ALA A 53 -0.29 5.99 11.99
CA ALA A 53 -1.21 6.78 12.82
C ALA A 53 -0.57 7.24 14.13
N ILE A 54 0.27 6.40 14.75
CA ILE A 54 0.93 6.71 16.03
C ILE A 54 2.32 7.32 15.86
N GLY A 55 2.79 7.59 14.63
CA GLY A 55 4.10 8.16 14.36
C GLY A 55 5.29 7.21 14.67
N LEU A 56 5.06 5.90 14.60
CA LEU A 56 6.10 4.88 14.83
C LEU A 56 6.94 4.67 13.56
N SER A 57 8.25 4.90 13.65
CA SER A 57 9.16 4.66 12.53
C SER A 57 9.29 3.16 12.21
N ALA A 58 9.54 2.81 10.94
CA ALA A 58 9.72 1.43 10.52
C ALA A 58 10.84 0.72 11.30
N SER A 59 11.95 1.41 11.55
CA SER A 59 13.09 0.87 12.29
C SER A 59 12.79 0.63 13.77
N ALA A 60 12.00 1.50 14.41
CA ALA A 60 11.57 1.29 15.80
C ALA A 60 10.52 0.17 15.89
N LEU A 61 9.62 0.06 14.90
CA LEU A 61 8.68 -1.05 14.79
C LEU A 61 9.41 -2.40 14.68
N GLU A 62 10.44 -2.49 13.84
CA GLU A 62 11.28 -3.69 13.72
C GLU A 62 11.89 -4.08 15.07
N THR A 63 12.50 -3.11 15.78
CA THR A 63 13.03 -3.36 17.12
C THR A 63 11.94 -3.81 18.11
N LEU A 64 10.74 -3.24 18.03
CA LEU A 64 9.60 -3.65 18.85
C LEU A 64 9.15 -5.09 18.52
N LYS A 65 9.12 -5.46 17.25
CA LYS A 65 8.82 -6.85 16.83
C LYS A 65 9.86 -7.84 17.37
N HIS A 66 11.14 -7.48 17.34
CA HIS A 66 12.18 -8.30 17.96
C HIS A 66 11.94 -8.45 19.47
N LEU A 67 11.59 -7.37 20.18
CA LEU A 67 11.27 -7.45 21.61
C LEU A 67 10.07 -8.34 21.90
N ILE A 68 9.01 -8.25 21.11
CA ILE A 68 7.85 -9.16 21.21
C ILE A 68 8.28 -10.61 20.98
N GLY A 69 9.22 -10.86 20.07
CA GLY A 69 9.77 -12.19 19.81
C GLY A 69 10.52 -12.80 21.01
N TYR A 70 11.09 -11.99 21.91
CA TYR A 70 11.72 -12.44 23.15
C TYR A 70 10.72 -12.85 24.23
N THR A 71 9.42 -12.58 24.06
CA THR A 71 8.35 -12.93 24.98
C THR A 71 7.57 -14.16 24.52
N ARG A 72 6.84 -14.79 25.43
CA ARG A 72 5.96 -15.92 25.11
C ARG A 72 4.51 -15.46 24.95
N PRO A 73 3.65 -16.21 24.24
CA PRO A 73 2.23 -15.87 24.13
C PRO A 73 1.53 -15.71 25.47
N ASP A 74 1.85 -16.57 26.44
CA ASP A 74 1.24 -16.56 27.76
C ASP A 74 1.66 -15.38 28.65
N ASP A 75 2.76 -14.71 28.31
CA ASP A 75 3.18 -13.47 28.99
C ASP A 75 2.16 -12.32 28.79
N TYR A 76 1.25 -12.44 27.81
CA TYR A 76 0.22 -11.45 27.49
C TYR A 76 -1.16 -11.81 28.06
N LYS A 77 -1.27 -12.82 28.93
CA LYS A 77 -2.53 -13.31 29.52
C LYS A 77 -2.55 -13.14 31.04
N GLY A 78 -3.75 -12.98 31.56
CA GLY A 78 -3.98 -12.87 33.00
C GLY A 78 -3.13 -11.79 33.68
N ASN A 79 -2.51 -12.12 34.78
CA ASN A 79 -1.64 -11.23 35.58
C ASN A 79 -0.17 -11.25 35.12
N ALA A 80 0.17 -12.00 34.07
CA ALA A 80 1.54 -12.06 33.54
C ALA A 80 1.98 -10.72 32.95
N ARG A 81 3.29 -10.44 33.01
CA ARG A 81 3.89 -9.25 32.45
C ARG A 81 4.90 -9.62 31.36
N PRO A 82 4.69 -9.21 30.12
CA PRO A 82 5.61 -9.49 29.01
C PRO A 82 6.87 -8.61 29.14
N ILE A 83 7.89 -9.12 29.82
CA ILE A 83 9.17 -8.42 29.97
C ILE A 83 10.22 -9.11 29.10
N ALA A 84 10.92 -8.33 28.28
CA ALA A 84 12.05 -8.75 27.46
C ALA A 84 13.36 -8.22 28.07
N TRP A 85 14.42 -9.06 28.09
CA TRP A 85 15.68 -8.70 28.72
C TRP A 85 16.94 -8.83 27.82
N PRO A 86 16.85 -8.72 26.48
CA PRO A 86 18.04 -8.68 25.64
C PRO A 86 18.89 -7.45 25.91
N SER A 87 20.21 -7.60 25.78
CA SER A 87 21.12 -6.44 25.84
C SER A 87 20.95 -5.52 24.64
N ASN A 88 21.44 -4.27 24.74
CA ASN A 88 21.46 -3.39 23.56
C ASN A 88 22.37 -3.96 22.48
N TYR A 89 23.48 -4.61 22.86
CA TYR A 89 24.36 -5.30 21.94
C TYR A 89 23.64 -6.39 21.15
N THR A 90 22.92 -7.27 21.83
CA THR A 90 22.15 -8.35 21.19
C THR A 90 21.09 -7.81 20.23
N LEU A 91 20.40 -6.73 20.62
CA LEU A 91 19.42 -6.08 19.73
C LEU A 91 20.08 -5.39 18.52
N ALA A 92 21.29 -4.84 18.72
CA ALA A 92 22.06 -4.20 17.65
C ALA A 92 22.55 -5.22 16.63
N GLU A 93 23.06 -6.34 17.10
CA GLU A 93 23.50 -7.47 16.27
C GLU A 93 22.34 -8.04 15.46
N LEU A 94 21.19 -8.31 16.10
CA LEU A 94 19.99 -8.85 15.46
C LEU A 94 19.42 -7.90 14.39
N ALA A 95 19.48 -6.59 14.63
CA ALA A 95 18.97 -5.59 13.70
C ALA A 95 20.02 -5.06 12.70
N GLY A 96 21.26 -5.54 12.75
CA GLY A 96 22.35 -5.09 11.88
C GLY A 96 22.69 -3.60 12.04
N VAL A 97 22.59 -3.03 13.26
CA VAL A 97 22.78 -1.61 13.53
C VAL A 97 23.66 -1.38 14.75
N THR A 98 24.04 -0.12 15.01
CA THR A 98 24.82 0.23 16.21
C THR A 98 23.94 0.25 17.47
N GLU A 99 24.58 0.06 18.65
CA GLU A 99 23.88 0.21 19.93
C GLU A 99 23.28 1.61 20.13
N SER A 100 23.91 2.63 19.57
CA SER A 100 23.40 4.01 19.60
C SER A 100 22.08 4.13 18.87
N ALA A 101 21.94 3.47 17.71
CA ALA A 101 20.68 3.39 16.97
C ALA A 101 19.60 2.66 17.77
N ILE A 102 19.93 1.53 18.43
CA ILE A 102 19.01 0.82 19.32
C ILE A 102 18.55 1.73 20.48
N LYS A 103 19.45 2.47 21.10
CA LYS A 103 19.10 3.43 22.17
C LYS A 103 18.13 4.51 21.68
N ALA A 104 18.32 5.01 20.46
CA ALA A 104 17.40 5.97 19.83
C ALA A 104 16.02 5.35 19.56
N ARG A 105 15.96 4.14 18.98
CA ARG A 105 14.72 3.40 18.73
C ARG A 105 13.95 3.12 20.03
N LEU A 106 14.64 2.63 21.09
CA LEU A 106 14.04 2.40 22.41
C LEU A 106 13.54 3.72 23.04
N ARG A 107 14.22 4.85 22.82
CA ARG A 107 13.74 6.15 23.27
C ARG A 107 12.43 6.51 22.58
N GLN A 108 12.34 6.34 21.26
CA GLN A 108 11.10 6.58 20.51
C GLN A 108 9.95 5.69 21.04
N LEU A 109 10.19 4.39 21.23
CA LEU A 109 9.19 3.46 21.76
C LEU A 109 8.67 3.88 23.15
N ARG A 110 9.56 4.37 24.02
CA ARG A 110 9.18 4.92 25.33
C ARG A 110 8.37 6.21 25.22
N THR A 111 8.78 7.13 24.35
CA THR A 111 8.05 8.38 24.12
C THR A 111 6.64 8.14 23.59
N LEU A 112 6.49 7.11 22.77
CA LEU A 112 5.17 6.67 22.25
C LEU A 112 4.37 5.81 23.27
N ALA A 113 4.89 5.62 24.48
CA ALA A 113 4.28 4.78 25.52
C ALA A 113 3.95 3.35 25.03
N LEU A 114 4.80 2.77 24.18
CA LEU A 114 4.68 1.38 23.72
C LEU A 114 5.45 0.41 24.60
N ILE A 115 6.47 0.91 25.30
CA ILE A 115 7.27 0.17 26.26
C ILE A 115 7.52 1.01 27.51
N THR A 116 7.72 0.33 28.64
CA THR A 116 8.27 0.91 29.85
C THR A 116 9.56 0.14 30.25
N MET A 117 10.21 0.58 31.30
CA MET A 117 11.44 -0.08 31.73
C MET A 117 11.33 -0.48 33.19
N ARG A 118 11.72 -1.72 33.48
CA ARG A 118 11.87 -2.22 34.84
C ARG A 118 13.36 -2.36 35.13
N ASP A 119 13.90 -1.40 35.86
CA ASP A 119 15.33 -1.35 36.13
C ASP A 119 15.70 -2.26 37.32
N ALA A 120 16.79 -3.02 37.17
CA ALA A 120 17.42 -3.76 38.27
C ALA A 120 18.35 -2.84 39.05
N ALA A 121 18.57 -3.14 40.34
CA ALA A 121 19.49 -2.40 41.20
C ALA A 121 20.92 -2.26 40.61
N HIS A 122 21.36 -3.24 39.83
CA HIS A 122 22.68 -3.27 39.18
C HIS A 122 22.67 -2.80 37.71
N GLY A 123 21.56 -2.22 37.22
CA GLY A 123 21.45 -1.65 35.86
C GLY A 123 21.51 -2.66 34.71
N ARG A 124 21.68 -3.96 34.96
CA ARG A 124 21.69 -5.00 33.93
C ARG A 124 20.32 -5.63 33.75
N ARG A 125 19.91 -5.85 32.50
CA ARG A 125 18.70 -6.58 32.20
C ARG A 125 18.92 -8.08 32.47
N ARG A 126 17.98 -8.70 33.14
CA ARG A 126 18.00 -10.14 33.48
C ARG A 126 16.59 -10.64 33.71
N GLY A 127 16.36 -11.92 33.48
CA GLY A 127 15.10 -12.57 33.79
C GLY A 127 15.28 -14.07 34.07
N GLN A 128 14.34 -14.62 34.81
CA GLN A 128 14.28 -16.04 35.12
C GLN A 128 12.85 -16.53 34.93
N ARG A 129 12.72 -17.68 34.29
CA ARG A 129 11.45 -18.39 34.14
C ARG A 129 11.45 -19.68 34.97
N ASN A 130 10.27 -20.10 35.40
CA ASN A 130 10.09 -21.43 36.00
C ASN A 130 10.05 -22.53 34.93
N ALA A 131 9.90 -23.78 35.37
CA ALA A 131 9.80 -24.96 34.50
C ALA A 131 8.58 -24.90 33.55
N THR A 132 7.49 -24.23 33.97
CA THR A 132 6.30 -24.01 33.14
C THR A 132 6.47 -22.86 32.12
N GLY A 133 7.55 -22.09 32.28
CA GLY A 133 7.88 -21.00 31.40
C GLY A 133 7.36 -19.62 31.81
N GLU A 134 6.72 -19.51 32.97
CA GLU A 134 6.28 -18.25 33.57
C GLU A 134 7.46 -17.45 34.11
N ILE A 135 7.36 -16.13 34.03
CA ILE A 135 8.40 -15.21 34.51
C ILE A 135 8.31 -15.13 36.03
N ILE A 136 9.31 -15.71 36.76
CA ILE A 136 9.44 -15.58 38.21
C ILE A 136 9.95 -14.19 38.59
N SER A 137 10.97 -13.73 37.88
CA SER A 137 11.60 -12.43 38.08
C SER A 137 12.17 -11.93 36.79
N ALA A 138 11.91 -10.67 36.45
CA ALA A 138 12.51 -10.04 35.29
C ALA A 138 12.71 -8.53 35.44
N TYR A 139 13.84 -8.08 34.96
CA TYR A 139 14.24 -6.67 34.87
C TYR A 139 14.69 -6.40 33.44
N GLY A 140 14.05 -5.45 32.78
CA GLY A 140 14.31 -5.18 31.36
C GLY A 140 13.28 -4.25 30.74
N ILE A 141 12.91 -4.57 29.52
CA ILE A 141 11.94 -3.81 28.72
C ILE A 141 10.57 -4.45 28.94
N ASP A 142 9.69 -3.71 29.59
CA ASP A 142 8.31 -4.13 29.86
C ASP A 142 7.40 -3.74 28.69
N LEU A 143 6.76 -4.72 28.08
CA LEU A 143 5.85 -4.61 26.94
C LEU A 143 4.37 -4.57 27.37
N SER A 144 4.08 -4.55 28.68
CA SER A 144 2.71 -4.45 29.20
C SER A 144 1.91 -3.27 28.64
N PRO A 145 2.53 -2.12 28.29
CA PRO A 145 1.81 -1.05 27.62
C PRO A 145 1.12 -1.46 26.31
N LEU A 146 1.64 -2.47 25.60
CA LEU A 146 1.01 -2.97 24.37
C LEU A 146 -0.34 -3.63 24.66
N ARG A 147 -0.47 -4.34 25.80
CA ARG A 147 -1.76 -4.87 26.26
C ARG A 147 -2.72 -3.75 26.63
N ALA A 148 -2.25 -2.82 27.45
CA ALA A 148 -3.04 -1.70 27.95
C ALA A 148 -3.57 -0.77 26.84
N ARG A 149 -2.88 -0.72 25.73
CA ARG A 149 -3.23 0.12 24.57
C ARG A 149 -3.72 -0.67 23.37
N PHE A 150 -3.95 -1.96 23.52
CA PHE A 150 -4.27 -2.83 22.39
C PHE A 150 -5.52 -2.36 21.63
N ALA A 151 -6.60 -2.02 22.33
CA ALA A 151 -7.82 -1.50 21.71
C ALA A 151 -7.56 -0.19 20.95
N GLU A 152 -6.88 0.78 21.59
CA GLU A 152 -6.49 2.05 20.98
C GLU A 152 -5.65 1.85 19.70
N LEU A 153 -4.66 0.95 19.75
CA LEU A 153 -3.81 0.62 18.61
C LEU A 153 -4.60 -0.07 17.48
N LYS A 154 -5.55 -0.93 17.84
CA LYS A 154 -6.43 -1.60 16.89
C LYS A 154 -7.33 -0.60 16.17
N ASP A 155 -7.97 0.29 16.92
CA ASP A 155 -8.82 1.35 16.36
C ASP A 155 -8.00 2.26 15.41
N ALA A 156 -6.78 2.63 15.81
CA ALA A 156 -5.88 3.41 14.96
C ALA A 156 -5.47 2.67 13.67
N ALA A 157 -5.25 1.36 13.74
CA ALA A 157 -4.94 0.53 12.59
C ALA A 157 -6.14 0.40 11.63
N GLU A 158 -7.34 0.22 12.18
CA GLU A 158 -8.58 0.13 11.40
C GLU A 158 -8.90 1.46 10.72
N ALA A 159 -8.81 2.57 11.46
CA ALA A 159 -9.00 3.92 10.92
C ALA A 159 -8.00 4.23 9.79
N HIS A 160 -6.73 3.89 9.99
CA HIS A 160 -5.71 4.05 8.94
C HIS A 160 -6.01 3.21 7.70
N THR A 161 -6.45 1.98 7.89
CA THR A 161 -6.82 1.07 6.78
C THR A 161 -8.04 1.59 6.03
N ALA A 162 -9.05 2.06 6.74
CA ALA A 162 -10.26 2.66 6.14
C ALA A 162 -9.90 3.90 5.33
N PHE A 163 -9.10 4.82 5.91
CA PHE A 163 -8.61 6.00 5.19
C PHE A 163 -7.81 5.64 3.94
N SER A 164 -6.92 4.66 4.02
CA SER A 164 -6.09 4.23 2.88
C SER A 164 -6.94 3.64 1.74
N ARG A 165 -8.00 2.89 2.08
CA ARG A 165 -8.95 2.37 1.09
C ARG A 165 -9.75 3.50 0.44
N LEU A 166 -10.22 4.46 1.23
CA LEU A 166 -10.94 5.63 0.74
C LEU A 166 -10.05 6.49 -0.17
N ASP A 167 -8.81 6.76 0.24
CA ASP A 167 -7.85 7.52 -0.56
C ASP A 167 -7.53 6.85 -1.89
N LYS A 168 -7.30 5.53 -1.88
CA LYS A 168 -7.05 4.78 -3.12
C LYS A 168 -8.23 4.87 -4.09
N ARG A 169 -9.46 4.62 -3.59
CA ARG A 169 -10.68 4.77 -4.38
C ARG A 169 -10.84 6.20 -4.90
N GLY A 170 -10.66 7.18 -4.01
CA GLY A 170 -10.80 8.59 -4.36
C GLY A 170 -9.81 9.06 -5.43
N ARG A 171 -8.57 8.56 -5.43
CA ARG A 171 -7.60 8.85 -6.51
C ARG A 171 -8.07 8.29 -7.85
N GLN A 172 -8.64 7.09 -7.87
CA GLN A 172 -9.16 6.47 -9.09
C GLN A 172 -10.35 7.27 -9.64
N GLU A 173 -11.30 7.66 -8.77
CA GLU A 173 -12.46 8.46 -9.17
C GLU A 173 -12.08 9.85 -9.68
N VAL A 174 -11.19 10.54 -8.97
CA VAL A 174 -10.67 11.84 -9.44
C VAL A 174 -9.98 11.70 -10.79
N ALA A 175 -9.19 10.65 -11.00
CA ALA A 175 -8.52 10.42 -12.28
C ALA A 175 -9.53 10.14 -13.40
N ARG A 176 -10.61 9.38 -13.11
CA ARG A 176 -11.69 9.10 -14.05
C ARG A 176 -12.40 10.39 -14.47
N VAL A 177 -12.89 11.17 -13.51
CA VAL A 177 -13.61 12.41 -13.80
C VAL A 177 -12.71 13.43 -14.50
N ARG A 178 -11.43 13.53 -14.09
CA ARG A 178 -10.45 14.39 -14.77
C ARG A 178 -10.29 14.02 -16.25
N ARG A 179 -10.30 12.72 -16.58
CA ARG A 179 -10.23 12.26 -17.98
C ARG A 179 -11.47 12.67 -18.75
N ILE A 180 -12.67 12.48 -18.19
CA ILE A 180 -13.94 12.87 -18.81
C ILE A 180 -13.96 14.39 -19.09
N VAL A 181 -13.68 15.21 -18.08
CA VAL A 181 -13.61 16.67 -18.22
C VAL A 181 -12.54 17.08 -19.23
N GLY A 182 -11.36 16.47 -19.19
CA GLY A 182 -10.27 16.74 -20.14
C GLY A 182 -10.65 16.43 -21.58
N GLN A 183 -11.35 15.33 -21.83
CA GLN A 183 -11.87 14.96 -23.16
C GLN A 183 -12.92 15.97 -23.64
N ALA A 184 -13.87 16.37 -22.78
CA ALA A 184 -14.87 17.36 -23.13
C ALA A 184 -14.26 18.73 -23.47
N LEU A 185 -13.28 19.18 -22.68
CA LEU A 185 -12.55 20.44 -22.95
C LEU A 185 -11.72 20.37 -24.22
N ALA A 186 -11.05 19.25 -24.51
CA ALA A 186 -10.27 19.07 -25.74
C ALA A 186 -11.18 19.13 -26.97
N GLN A 187 -12.32 18.43 -26.95
CA GLN A 187 -13.30 18.46 -28.03
C GLN A 187 -13.90 19.84 -28.20
N ALA A 188 -14.20 20.55 -27.08
CA ALA A 188 -14.65 21.93 -27.20
C ALA A 188 -13.63 22.84 -27.85
N ALA A 189 -12.34 22.66 -27.56
CA ALA A 189 -11.27 23.42 -28.19
C ALA A 189 -11.14 23.12 -29.71
N ASP A 190 -11.19 21.83 -30.09
CA ASP A 190 -11.12 21.38 -31.49
C ASP A 190 -12.28 21.93 -32.32
N LEU A 191 -13.47 22.00 -31.73
CA LEU A 191 -14.68 22.55 -32.32
C LEU A 191 -14.80 24.08 -32.17
N ARG A 192 -13.80 24.74 -31.56
CA ARG A 192 -13.76 26.18 -31.27
C ARG A 192 -14.99 26.69 -30.53
N LEU A 193 -15.53 25.87 -29.60
CA LEU A 193 -16.68 26.22 -28.79
C LEU A 193 -16.28 27.25 -27.73
N THR A 194 -17.03 28.34 -27.67
CA THR A 194 -16.81 29.42 -26.70
C THR A 194 -17.98 29.51 -25.75
N GLY A 195 -17.74 29.94 -24.52
CA GLY A 195 -18.81 30.17 -23.52
C GLY A 195 -18.33 30.01 -22.10
N PRO A 196 -19.08 30.53 -21.12
CA PRO A 196 -18.72 30.54 -19.70
C PRO A 196 -18.80 29.14 -19.05
N HIS A 197 -19.43 28.17 -19.69
CA HIS A 197 -19.65 26.83 -19.15
C HIS A 197 -18.35 26.00 -19.09
N TRP A 198 -17.44 26.16 -20.06
CA TRP A 198 -16.18 25.43 -20.11
C TRP A 198 -15.23 25.80 -18.97
N PRO A 199 -14.97 27.10 -18.67
CA PRO A 199 -14.23 27.48 -17.49
C PRO A 199 -14.92 27.06 -16.17
N ALA A 200 -16.25 27.09 -16.11
CA ALA A 200 -17.01 26.67 -14.91
C ALA A 200 -16.78 25.18 -14.61
N LEU A 201 -16.78 24.33 -15.62
CA LEU A 201 -16.50 22.90 -15.51
C LEU A 201 -15.08 22.64 -14.99
N GLN A 202 -14.09 23.32 -15.56
CA GLN A 202 -12.69 23.22 -15.10
C GLN A 202 -12.56 23.68 -13.64
N ASN A 203 -13.15 24.82 -13.28
CA ASN A 203 -13.11 25.34 -11.92
C ASN A 203 -13.81 24.41 -10.90
N ALA A 204 -14.89 23.73 -11.28
CA ALA A 204 -15.58 22.77 -10.43
C ALA A 204 -14.66 21.57 -10.13
N LEU A 205 -14.01 21.00 -11.13
CA LEU A 205 -13.05 19.92 -10.97
C LEU A 205 -11.84 20.33 -10.09
N GLU A 206 -11.29 21.52 -10.36
CA GLU A 206 -10.15 22.03 -9.59
C GLU A 206 -10.47 22.25 -8.11
N ARG A 207 -11.68 22.72 -7.79
CA ARG A 207 -12.15 22.85 -6.40
C ARG A 207 -12.19 21.50 -5.71
N THR A 208 -12.83 20.49 -6.32
CA THR A 208 -12.87 19.12 -5.78
C THR A 208 -11.47 18.55 -5.56
N VAL A 209 -10.58 18.70 -6.53
CA VAL A 209 -9.19 18.22 -6.44
C VAL A 209 -8.45 18.90 -5.30
N ARG A 210 -8.59 20.21 -5.11
CA ARG A 210 -7.97 20.96 -3.99
C ARG A 210 -8.50 20.52 -2.64
N HIS A 211 -9.82 20.36 -2.50
CA HIS A 211 -10.42 19.89 -1.25
C HIS A 211 -9.96 18.47 -0.91
N ALA A 212 -9.96 17.56 -1.89
CA ALA A 212 -9.45 16.21 -1.70
C ALA A 212 -7.95 16.19 -1.33
N ALA A 213 -7.14 17.08 -1.91
CA ALA A 213 -5.73 17.20 -1.57
C ALA A 213 -5.53 17.71 -0.12
N ALA A 214 -6.29 18.70 0.31
CA ALA A 214 -6.26 19.23 1.68
C ALA A 214 -6.67 18.15 2.69
N ALA A 215 -7.76 17.42 2.43
CA ALA A 215 -8.24 16.33 3.27
C ALA A 215 -7.21 15.19 3.40
N ARG A 216 -6.48 14.89 2.32
CA ARG A 216 -5.37 13.90 2.35
C ARG A 216 -4.22 14.38 3.21
N ALA A 217 -3.85 15.65 3.11
CA ALA A 217 -2.76 16.24 3.89
C ALA A 217 -3.07 16.21 5.40
N SER A 218 -4.32 16.51 5.79
CA SER A 218 -4.77 16.44 7.18
C SER A 218 -5.14 15.02 7.64
N ARG A 219 -5.21 14.04 6.73
CA ARG A 219 -5.72 12.69 6.97
C ARG A 219 -7.14 12.64 7.52
N ASP A 220 -7.94 13.59 7.12
CA ASP A 220 -9.37 13.67 7.50
C ASP A 220 -10.20 12.84 6.51
N GLY A 221 -10.66 11.68 6.97
CA GLY A 221 -11.47 10.77 6.15
C GLY A 221 -12.83 11.37 5.81
N ALA A 222 -13.47 12.08 6.74
CA ALA A 222 -14.78 12.69 6.52
C ALA A 222 -14.69 13.85 5.50
N ALA A 223 -13.66 14.69 5.62
CA ALA A 223 -13.41 15.75 4.64
C ALA A 223 -13.06 15.19 3.26
N LEU A 224 -12.32 14.06 3.21
CA LEU A 224 -12.01 13.39 1.93
C LEU A 224 -13.28 12.81 1.30
N GLU A 225 -14.14 12.16 2.07
CA GLU A 225 -15.40 11.62 1.59
C GLU A 225 -16.33 12.73 1.09
N ALA A 226 -16.46 13.82 1.83
CA ALA A 226 -17.22 15.00 1.41
C ALA A 226 -16.70 15.61 0.10
N ALA A 227 -15.37 15.72 -0.04
CA ALA A 227 -14.78 16.19 -1.29
C ALA A 227 -15.06 15.24 -2.48
N LEU A 228 -15.00 13.95 -2.27
CA LEU A 228 -15.29 12.96 -3.32
C LEU A 228 -16.77 12.89 -3.68
N ALA A 229 -17.67 13.19 -2.75
CA ALA A 229 -19.10 13.23 -3.00
C ALA A 229 -19.52 14.31 -4.01
N THR A 230 -18.67 15.30 -4.29
CA THR A 230 -18.95 16.32 -5.32
C THR A 230 -18.56 15.87 -6.75
N LEU A 231 -17.88 14.75 -6.92
CA LEU A 231 -17.45 14.25 -8.25
C LEU A 231 -18.63 13.93 -9.19
N PRO A 232 -19.73 13.30 -8.73
CA PRO A 232 -20.90 13.07 -9.58
C PRO A 232 -21.52 14.38 -10.11
N ASP A 233 -21.52 15.45 -9.30
CA ASP A 233 -22.04 16.75 -9.74
C ASP A 233 -21.15 17.36 -10.85
N VAL A 234 -19.82 17.19 -10.74
CA VAL A 234 -18.89 17.61 -11.79
C VAL A 234 -19.12 16.81 -13.08
N GLU A 235 -19.41 15.52 -12.96
CA GLU A 235 -19.72 14.67 -14.10
C GLU A 235 -21.07 15.03 -14.76
N ALA A 236 -22.09 15.28 -13.96
CA ALA A 236 -23.39 15.78 -14.47
C ALA A 236 -23.25 17.11 -15.19
N LEU A 237 -22.39 18.02 -14.66
CA LEU A 237 -22.11 19.30 -15.32
C LEU A 237 -21.49 19.14 -16.71
N VAL A 238 -20.74 18.07 -16.97
CA VAL A 238 -20.24 17.74 -18.33
C VAL A 238 -21.42 17.45 -19.27
N GLY A 239 -22.36 16.60 -18.84
CA GLY A 239 -23.56 16.28 -19.63
C GLY A 239 -24.37 17.55 -19.92
N ASP A 240 -24.69 18.33 -18.88
CA ASP A 240 -25.45 19.59 -19.04
C ASP A 240 -24.76 20.58 -19.99
N THR A 241 -23.43 20.64 -19.94
CA THR A 241 -22.66 21.53 -20.81
C THR A 241 -22.74 21.09 -22.27
N ILE A 242 -22.67 19.79 -22.53
CA ILE A 242 -22.79 19.20 -23.86
C ILE A 242 -24.21 19.38 -24.39
N ASP A 243 -25.23 19.08 -23.60
CA ASP A 243 -26.64 19.18 -23.98
C ASP A 243 -26.99 20.62 -24.35
N ARG A 244 -26.58 21.61 -23.55
CA ARG A 244 -26.77 23.03 -23.86
C ARG A 244 -26.16 23.43 -25.17
N PHE A 245 -24.97 22.90 -25.48
CA PHE A 245 -24.31 23.17 -26.77
C PHE A 245 -25.10 22.56 -27.93
N MET A 246 -25.56 21.32 -27.82
CA MET A 246 -26.35 20.65 -28.84
C MET A 246 -27.65 21.39 -29.13
N PHE A 247 -28.38 21.79 -28.08
CA PHE A 247 -29.64 22.53 -28.19
C PHE A 247 -29.46 23.95 -28.73
N SER A 248 -28.36 24.65 -28.40
CA SER A 248 -28.10 25.99 -28.95
C SER A 248 -27.83 25.97 -30.42
N ASN A 249 -27.17 24.93 -30.96
CA ASN A 249 -26.91 24.77 -32.39
C ASN A 249 -28.15 24.37 -33.22
N GLU A 250 -29.14 23.72 -32.61
CA GLU A 250 -30.40 23.41 -33.25
C GLU A 250 -31.30 24.66 -33.45
N LEU A 251 -31.17 25.65 -32.56
CA LEU A 251 -31.96 26.89 -32.63
C LEU A 251 -31.40 27.91 -33.64
N ASP A 252 -30.13 27.85 -33.97
CA ASP A 252 -29.49 28.81 -34.92
C ASP A 252 -29.65 28.45 -36.40
N GLY A 253 -30.54 27.56 -36.77
CA GLY A 253 -31.13 27.39 -38.12
C GLY A 253 -30.20 27.39 -39.33
N SER A 254 -28.89 27.42 -39.18
CA SER A 254 -27.91 27.37 -40.27
C SER A 254 -27.50 25.90 -40.48
N GLY A 255 -28.15 25.28 -41.47
CA GLY A 255 -27.99 23.88 -41.83
C GLY A 255 -26.57 23.48 -42.20
N SER A 256 -25.77 23.12 -41.24
CA SER A 256 -24.57 22.33 -41.42
C SER A 256 -24.84 20.90 -40.96
N LYS A 257 -24.96 19.99 -41.92
CA LYS A 257 -25.26 18.56 -41.74
C LYS A 257 -24.07 17.79 -41.20
N SER A 258 -23.58 18.10 -40.04
CA SER A 258 -22.74 17.18 -39.23
C SER A 258 -22.58 17.74 -37.83
N ALA A 259 -23.52 17.40 -36.94
CA ALA A 259 -23.25 17.47 -35.49
C ALA A 259 -22.11 16.52 -35.19
N PRO A 260 -20.96 16.98 -34.66
CA PRO A 260 -19.90 16.10 -34.26
C PRO A 260 -20.37 15.21 -33.10
N LEU A 261 -20.36 13.90 -33.33
CA LEU A 261 -20.64 12.92 -32.27
C LEU A 261 -19.55 13.06 -31.20
N ILE A 262 -19.90 13.67 -30.05
CA ILE A 262 -19.05 13.69 -28.87
C ILE A 262 -19.09 12.30 -28.25
N HIS A 263 -18.08 11.49 -28.56
CA HIS A 263 -17.98 10.13 -28.06
C HIS A 263 -17.23 10.14 -26.72
N ILE A 264 -17.97 10.30 -25.62
CA ILE A 264 -17.42 10.07 -24.27
C ILE A 264 -17.46 8.57 -24.06
N GLN A 265 -16.30 7.91 -24.08
CA GLN A 265 -16.20 6.51 -23.70
C GLN A 265 -16.46 6.38 -22.18
N THR A 266 -17.72 6.16 -21.82
CA THR A 266 -18.08 5.66 -20.48
C THR A 266 -17.62 4.21 -20.39
N ASN A 267 -16.69 3.94 -19.47
CA ASN A 267 -16.20 2.60 -19.23
C ASN A 267 -17.36 1.75 -18.64
N PRO A 268 -17.77 0.63 -19.25
CA PRO A 268 -18.89 -0.21 -18.80
C PRO A 268 -18.70 -0.85 -17.40
N TYR A 269 -17.58 -0.59 -16.75
CA TYR A 269 -17.27 -1.06 -15.39
C TYR A 269 -18.14 -0.42 -14.29
N PHE A 270 -18.99 0.56 -14.61
CA PHE A 270 -19.68 1.38 -13.61
C PHE A 270 -21.08 0.89 -13.22
N GLU A 271 -21.72 0.07 -14.02
CA GLU A 271 -23.04 -0.51 -13.65
C GLU A 271 -22.94 -1.51 -12.49
N SER A 272 -21.78 -2.14 -12.31
CA SER A 272 -21.57 -3.11 -11.22
C SER A 272 -21.37 -2.48 -9.83
N VAL A 273 -20.97 -1.19 -9.73
CA VAL A 273 -20.71 -0.52 -8.44
C VAL A 273 -22.00 0.05 -7.84
N GLN A 274 -22.99 0.41 -8.64
CA GLN A 274 -24.30 0.83 -8.13
C GLN A 274 -25.12 -0.34 -7.58
N ALA A 275 -24.95 -1.52 -8.12
CA ALA A 275 -25.58 -2.78 -7.60
C ALA A 275 -25.04 -3.16 -6.21
N LEU A 276 -23.81 -2.79 -5.87
CA LEU A 276 -23.21 -3.07 -4.57
C LEU A 276 -23.62 -2.08 -3.45
N ARG A 277 -24.29 -0.98 -3.77
CA ARG A 277 -24.81 -0.02 -2.77
C ARG A 277 -26.06 -0.52 -2.04
N ASN A 278 -26.76 -1.53 -2.57
CA ASN A 278 -28.02 -2.04 -2.02
C ASN A 278 -27.90 -3.35 -1.26
N CYS A 279 -26.70 -3.87 -1.03
CA CYS A 279 -26.50 -5.08 -0.22
C CYS A 279 -26.23 -4.68 1.24
N ASN A 280 -27.23 -4.87 2.08
CA ASN A 280 -27.06 -4.89 3.55
C ASN A 280 -26.07 -5.99 3.91
N PHE A 281 -24.95 -5.57 4.50
CA PHE A 281 -23.96 -6.49 5.06
C PHE A 281 -24.48 -7.04 6.39
N ASP A 282 -25.15 -8.17 6.36
CA ASP A 282 -25.28 -9.03 7.53
C ASP A 282 -24.03 -9.90 7.68
N ARG A 283 -23.63 -10.00 8.91
CA ARG A 283 -22.38 -10.52 9.46
C ARG A 283 -22.23 -12.02 9.19
N ALA A 284 -21.39 -12.42 8.25
CA ALA A 284 -20.95 -13.81 8.09
C ALA A 284 -19.43 -13.89 8.00
N GLN A 285 -18.89 -14.96 8.58
CA GLN A 285 -17.48 -15.27 8.84
C GLN A 285 -16.61 -15.28 7.57
N PRO A 286 -15.26 -15.10 7.71
CA PRO A 286 -14.37 -15.09 6.55
C PRO A 286 -14.12 -16.52 6.05
N GLU A 287 -14.87 -16.96 5.09
CA GLU A 287 -14.42 -17.98 4.16
C GLU A 287 -13.42 -17.36 3.19
N GLU A 288 -12.35 -18.08 2.88
CA GLU A 288 -11.38 -17.75 1.84
C GLU A 288 -12.10 -17.44 0.53
N VAL A 289 -12.36 -16.17 0.26
CA VAL A 289 -12.81 -15.72 -1.04
C VAL A 289 -11.59 -15.67 -1.94
N ALA A 290 -11.41 -16.73 -2.71
CA ALA A 290 -10.64 -16.66 -3.94
C ALA A 290 -11.13 -15.43 -4.72
N LEU A 291 -10.22 -14.48 -4.98
CA LEU A 291 -10.47 -13.33 -5.84
C LEU A 291 -10.69 -13.86 -7.27
N ASP A 292 -11.94 -14.24 -7.58
CA ASP A 292 -12.40 -14.35 -8.96
C ASP A 292 -12.40 -12.93 -9.56
N LEU A 293 -11.28 -12.59 -10.14
CA LEU A 293 -11.21 -11.50 -11.11
C LEU A 293 -12.05 -11.96 -12.31
N PRO A 294 -13.05 -11.18 -12.76
CA PRO A 294 -13.77 -11.52 -13.96
C PRO A 294 -12.76 -11.61 -15.09
N VAL A 295 -12.57 -12.81 -15.61
CA VAL A 295 -11.83 -13.06 -16.84
C VAL A 295 -12.64 -12.38 -17.94
N SER A 296 -12.29 -11.13 -18.23
CA SER A 296 -12.63 -10.51 -19.50
C SER A 296 -12.01 -11.42 -20.56
N SER A 297 -12.85 -12.21 -21.20
CA SER A 297 -12.51 -12.91 -22.43
C SER A 297 -12.38 -11.89 -23.55
N SER A 298 -11.37 -11.02 -23.47
CA SER A 298 -10.79 -10.43 -24.67
C SER A 298 -10.28 -11.62 -25.45
N LYS A 299 -10.86 -11.87 -26.61
CA LYS A 299 -10.32 -12.82 -27.60
C LYS A 299 -8.85 -12.48 -27.71
N SER A 300 -8.00 -13.26 -27.05
CA SER A 300 -6.55 -13.00 -27.05
C SER A 300 -6.13 -13.03 -28.50
N ALA A 301 -5.57 -11.92 -28.98
CA ALA A 301 -5.01 -11.82 -30.32
C ALA A 301 -3.86 -12.81 -30.53
N PHE A 302 -3.43 -13.46 -29.44
CA PHE A 302 -2.35 -14.44 -29.43
C PHE A 302 -2.94 -15.86 -29.49
N LYS A 303 -2.65 -16.58 -30.57
CA LYS A 303 -2.96 -18.02 -30.71
C LYS A 303 -1.97 -18.91 -29.91
N THR A 304 -1.57 -18.50 -28.68
CA THR A 304 -0.57 -19.17 -27.87
C THR A 304 -1.20 -19.49 -26.51
N SER A 305 -1.10 -20.75 -26.09
CA SER A 305 -1.60 -21.17 -24.79
C SER A 305 -0.64 -20.81 -23.64
N PRO A 306 -1.13 -20.65 -22.40
CA PRO A 306 -0.26 -20.43 -21.24
C PRO A 306 0.82 -21.52 -21.07
N ARG A 307 0.50 -22.77 -21.35
CA ARG A 307 1.43 -23.91 -21.29
C ARG A 307 2.57 -23.74 -22.29
N GLU A 308 2.26 -23.36 -23.52
CA GLU A 308 3.23 -23.09 -24.57
C GLU A 308 4.16 -21.93 -24.21
N LEU A 309 3.63 -20.88 -23.54
CA LEU A 309 4.44 -19.75 -23.06
C LEU A 309 5.42 -20.18 -21.97
N VAL A 310 5.01 -21.03 -21.02
CA VAL A 310 5.92 -21.55 -19.99
C VAL A 310 7.03 -22.43 -20.60
N GLU A 311 6.71 -23.21 -21.62
CA GLU A 311 7.68 -24.02 -22.35
C GLU A 311 8.68 -23.15 -23.14
N MET A 312 8.22 -22.05 -23.74
CA MET A 312 9.06 -21.10 -24.49
C MET A 312 9.95 -20.21 -23.59
N PHE A 313 9.55 -19.97 -22.37
CA PHE A 313 10.22 -19.05 -21.44
C PHE A 313 10.64 -19.76 -20.14
N PRO A 314 11.75 -20.53 -20.15
CA PRO A 314 12.25 -21.22 -18.96
C PRO A 314 12.48 -20.32 -17.75
N THR A 315 12.85 -19.05 -17.97
CA THR A 315 13.00 -18.06 -16.89
C THR A 315 11.71 -17.78 -16.14
N THR A 316 10.55 -17.99 -16.79
CA THR A 316 9.22 -17.82 -16.18
C THR A 316 8.77 -19.09 -15.44
N ALA A 317 9.25 -20.25 -15.87
CA ALA A 317 8.83 -21.55 -15.35
C ALA A 317 9.07 -21.75 -13.84
N MET A 318 10.04 -21.01 -13.25
CA MET A 318 10.30 -21.05 -11.79
C MET A 318 9.24 -20.34 -10.95
N TYR A 319 8.38 -19.52 -11.58
CA TYR A 319 7.35 -18.74 -10.90
C TYR A 319 5.92 -19.24 -11.15
N VAL A 320 5.75 -20.30 -11.95
CA VAL A 320 4.47 -20.84 -12.38
C VAL A 320 4.41 -22.35 -12.12
N ASP A 321 3.27 -22.85 -11.67
CA ASP A 321 3.03 -24.29 -11.60
C ASP A 321 3.02 -24.87 -13.03
N ARG A 322 3.91 -25.85 -13.27
CA ARG A 322 4.12 -26.43 -14.60
C ARG A 322 2.98 -27.35 -15.07
N ASP A 323 2.25 -27.91 -14.14
CA ASP A 323 1.27 -28.94 -14.49
C ASP A 323 -0.02 -28.33 -15.07
N HIS A 324 -0.47 -27.18 -14.56
CA HIS A 324 -1.70 -26.52 -15.01
C HIS A 324 -1.55 -24.98 -15.08
N PRO A 325 -0.66 -24.43 -15.94
CA PRO A 325 -0.46 -22.99 -16.01
C PRO A 325 -1.69 -22.27 -16.61
N GLY A 326 -2.22 -21.28 -15.86
CA GLY A 326 -3.26 -20.38 -16.31
C GLY A 326 -2.73 -18.98 -16.62
N TRP A 327 -3.54 -18.15 -17.30
CA TRP A 327 -3.19 -16.75 -17.55
C TRP A 327 -2.96 -15.95 -16.26
N ILE A 328 -3.70 -16.24 -15.22
CA ILE A 328 -3.55 -15.60 -13.89
C ILE A 328 -2.15 -15.88 -13.31
N ASP A 329 -1.65 -17.10 -13.48
CA ASP A 329 -0.34 -17.49 -12.98
C ASP A 329 0.78 -16.80 -13.77
N LEU A 330 0.61 -16.64 -15.08
CA LEU A 330 1.50 -15.87 -15.94
C LEU A 330 1.52 -14.38 -15.57
N HIS A 331 0.37 -13.79 -15.28
CA HIS A 331 0.30 -12.40 -14.79
C HIS A 331 1.02 -12.22 -13.46
N ARG A 332 0.87 -13.18 -12.53
CA ARG A 332 1.57 -13.18 -11.24
C ARG A 332 3.09 -13.35 -11.42
N ALA A 333 3.50 -14.24 -12.31
CA ALA A 333 4.90 -14.46 -12.65
C ALA A 333 5.52 -13.19 -13.25
N ALA A 334 4.86 -12.56 -14.22
CA ALA A 334 5.31 -11.30 -14.82
C ALA A 334 5.41 -10.17 -13.78
N ALA A 335 4.47 -10.08 -12.84
CA ALA A 335 4.49 -9.11 -11.76
C ALA A 335 5.67 -9.30 -10.79
N ARG A 336 6.19 -10.51 -10.62
CA ARG A 336 7.40 -10.82 -9.85
C ARG A 336 8.67 -10.54 -10.67
N LEU A 337 8.76 -11.11 -11.88
CA LEU A 337 9.88 -10.93 -12.80
C LEU A 337 10.21 -9.47 -13.07
N ARG A 338 9.19 -8.58 -13.16
CA ARG A 338 9.41 -7.15 -13.39
C ARG A 338 10.28 -6.49 -12.33
N GLN A 339 10.21 -6.97 -11.08
CA GLN A 339 11.02 -6.44 -9.97
C GLN A 339 12.49 -6.83 -10.16
N ASP A 340 12.74 -8.09 -10.49
CA ASP A 340 14.08 -8.62 -10.71
C ASP A 340 14.75 -8.00 -11.95
N LEU A 341 13.95 -7.64 -12.95
CA LEU A 341 14.39 -6.96 -14.19
C LEU A 341 14.56 -5.44 -14.03
N GLY A 342 14.28 -4.87 -12.86
CA GLY A 342 14.36 -3.43 -12.60
C GLY A 342 13.35 -2.60 -13.41
N ILE A 343 12.20 -3.18 -13.80
CA ILE A 343 11.14 -2.47 -14.54
C ILE A 343 10.39 -1.56 -13.56
N ARG A 344 10.41 -0.24 -13.85
CA ARG A 344 9.74 0.77 -13.02
C ARG A 344 8.23 0.57 -13.04
N THR A 345 7.59 0.83 -11.87
CA THR A 345 6.14 0.66 -11.72
C THR A 345 5.33 1.52 -12.70
N GLY A 346 5.78 2.74 -13.00
CA GLY A 346 5.13 3.61 -14.00
C GLY A 346 5.13 2.96 -15.38
N THR A 347 6.29 2.49 -15.86
CA THR A 347 6.43 1.83 -17.18
C THR A 347 5.60 0.54 -17.25
N TRP A 348 5.44 -0.19 -16.13
CA TRP A 348 4.58 -1.36 -16.06
C TRP A 348 3.09 -1.00 -16.20
N VAL A 349 2.65 0.06 -15.50
CA VAL A 349 1.25 0.56 -15.60
C VAL A 349 0.97 1.03 -17.01
N ASP A 350 1.89 1.78 -17.65
CA ASP A 350 1.78 2.22 -19.04
C ASP A 350 1.67 1.01 -20.01
N ALA A 351 2.43 -0.05 -19.73
CA ALA A 351 2.35 -1.29 -20.52
C ALA A 351 0.99 -1.97 -20.40
N LEU A 352 0.42 -2.03 -19.18
CA LEU A 352 -0.90 -2.60 -18.95
C LEU A 352 -2.01 -1.79 -19.65
N ASP A 353 -1.90 -0.47 -19.63
CA ASP A 353 -2.87 0.43 -20.27
C ASP A 353 -2.81 0.35 -21.81
N GLN A 354 -1.61 0.18 -22.39
CA GLN A 354 -1.42 0.17 -23.83
C GLN A 354 -1.58 -1.20 -24.48
N LEU A 355 -1.13 -2.25 -23.82
CA LEU A 355 -1.06 -3.60 -24.39
C LEU A 355 -2.14 -4.54 -23.80
N GLY A 356 -2.69 -4.20 -22.64
CA GLY A 356 -3.51 -5.11 -21.84
C GLY A 356 -2.66 -6.12 -21.05
N SER A 357 -3.30 -6.84 -20.12
CA SER A 357 -2.60 -7.70 -19.15
C SER A 357 -1.83 -8.86 -19.80
N ASP A 358 -2.40 -9.50 -20.81
CA ASP A 358 -1.79 -10.66 -21.47
C ASP A 358 -0.52 -10.26 -22.24
N ALA A 359 -0.64 -9.23 -23.08
CA ALA A 359 0.48 -8.78 -23.91
C ALA A 359 1.59 -8.09 -23.09
N ALA A 360 1.23 -7.35 -22.04
CA ALA A 360 2.21 -6.78 -21.10
C ALA A 360 2.99 -7.87 -20.37
N SER A 361 2.31 -8.95 -19.93
CA SER A 361 2.96 -10.09 -19.30
C SER A 361 3.91 -10.82 -20.24
N ILE A 362 3.49 -11.05 -21.49
CA ILE A 362 4.34 -11.62 -22.53
C ILE A 362 5.57 -10.74 -22.79
N ALA A 363 5.41 -9.42 -22.82
CA ALA A 363 6.54 -8.49 -23.03
C ALA A 363 7.57 -8.58 -21.88
N VAL A 364 7.14 -8.77 -20.63
CA VAL A 364 8.03 -9.01 -19.49
C VAL A 364 8.76 -10.34 -19.66
N MET A 365 8.06 -11.42 -20.05
CA MET A 365 8.67 -12.74 -20.28
C MET A 365 9.73 -12.70 -21.39
N ILE A 366 9.44 -12.04 -22.50
CA ILE A 366 10.39 -11.80 -23.60
C ILE A 366 11.62 -11.05 -23.08
N THR A 367 11.42 -10.03 -22.24
CA THR A 367 12.52 -9.25 -21.67
C THR A 367 13.37 -10.10 -20.75
N ALA A 368 12.76 -10.93 -19.88
CA ALA A 368 13.47 -11.85 -19.00
C ALA A 368 14.32 -12.84 -19.77
N GLU A 369 13.73 -13.49 -20.76
CA GLU A 369 14.42 -14.51 -21.55
C GLU A 369 15.57 -13.93 -22.38
N ARG A 370 15.40 -12.74 -23.00
CA ARG A 370 16.48 -12.06 -23.71
C ARG A 370 17.58 -11.57 -22.77
N GLY A 371 17.22 -11.16 -21.56
CA GLY A 371 18.19 -10.81 -20.53
C GLY A 371 19.04 -12.01 -20.10
N ALA A 372 18.42 -13.17 -19.90
CA ALA A 372 19.09 -14.41 -19.57
C ALA A 372 20.02 -14.92 -20.69
N ARG A 373 19.72 -14.57 -21.95
CA ARG A 373 20.56 -14.90 -23.14
C ARG A 373 21.63 -13.86 -23.46
N ASP A 374 21.77 -12.83 -22.63
CA ASP A 374 22.65 -11.68 -22.86
C ASP A 374 22.42 -10.95 -24.22
N GLU A 375 21.18 -11.01 -24.72
CA GLU A 375 20.79 -10.36 -25.98
C GLU A 375 20.46 -8.87 -25.79
N ILE A 376 20.41 -8.37 -24.55
CA ILE A 376 20.06 -6.99 -24.23
C ILE A 376 21.31 -6.15 -24.03
N ARG A 377 21.58 -5.21 -24.95
CA ARG A 377 22.75 -4.29 -24.88
C ARG A 377 22.62 -3.20 -23.79
N LEU A 378 21.41 -2.95 -23.31
CA LEU A 378 21.07 -1.99 -22.25
C LEU A 378 20.58 -2.77 -21.02
N THR A 379 20.00 -2.07 -20.05
CA THR A 379 19.35 -2.75 -18.91
C THR A 379 18.01 -3.36 -19.36
N PRO A 380 17.57 -4.49 -18.75
CA PRO A 380 16.27 -5.10 -19.06
C PRO A 380 15.10 -4.11 -18.90
N GLY A 381 15.13 -3.27 -17.86
CA GLY A 381 14.11 -2.23 -17.67
C GLY A 381 14.07 -1.19 -18.79
N ALA A 382 15.22 -0.79 -19.34
CA ALA A 382 15.30 0.13 -20.49
C ALA A 382 14.81 -0.54 -21.77
N TYR A 383 15.12 -1.83 -21.96
CA TYR A 383 14.62 -2.60 -23.10
C TYR A 383 13.09 -2.72 -23.07
N PHE A 384 12.50 -3.03 -21.91
CA PHE A 384 11.06 -3.07 -21.73
C PHE A 384 10.40 -1.71 -21.99
N ALA A 385 10.98 -0.61 -21.47
CA ALA A 385 10.49 0.75 -21.76
C ALA A 385 10.50 1.07 -23.27
N GLY A 386 11.52 0.61 -24.00
CA GLY A 386 11.58 0.72 -25.46
C GLY A 386 10.47 -0.08 -26.16
N MET A 387 10.06 -1.24 -25.61
CA MET A 387 8.92 -1.99 -26.15
C MET A 387 7.60 -1.24 -25.93
N VAL A 388 7.39 -0.67 -24.74
CA VAL A 388 6.20 0.14 -24.42
C VAL A 388 6.14 1.38 -25.32
N SER A 389 7.27 2.07 -25.53
CA SER A 389 7.35 3.21 -26.45
C SER A 389 6.98 2.85 -27.90
N ARG A 390 7.39 1.66 -28.37
CA ARG A 390 6.98 1.16 -29.70
C ARG A 390 5.49 0.78 -29.73
N ALA A 391 4.95 0.28 -28.65
CA ALA A 391 3.52 0.00 -28.53
C ALA A 391 2.69 1.29 -28.68
N HIS A 392 3.11 2.39 -28.04
CA HIS A 392 2.47 3.70 -28.19
C HIS A 392 2.45 4.21 -29.65
N ARG A 393 3.46 3.86 -30.45
CA ARG A 393 3.53 4.22 -31.88
C ARG A 393 2.84 3.19 -32.80
N GLY A 394 2.25 2.12 -32.25
CA GLY A 394 1.66 1.04 -33.04
C GLY A 394 2.69 0.18 -33.81
N GLU A 395 3.97 0.28 -33.44
CA GLU A 395 5.09 -0.40 -34.11
C GLU A 395 5.48 -1.73 -33.44
N LEU A 396 4.85 -2.09 -32.31
CA LEU A 396 5.19 -3.29 -31.57
C LEU A 396 4.45 -4.51 -32.10
N ASP A 397 5.17 -5.46 -32.66
CA ASP A 397 4.65 -6.77 -33.07
C ASP A 397 5.20 -7.87 -32.15
N LEU A 398 4.42 -8.19 -31.11
CA LEU A 398 4.74 -9.26 -30.16
C LEU A 398 4.65 -10.65 -30.80
N SER A 399 3.78 -10.83 -31.79
CA SER A 399 3.59 -12.13 -32.48
C SER A 399 4.86 -12.51 -33.23
N LYS A 400 5.51 -11.55 -33.89
CA LYS A 400 6.83 -11.72 -34.52
C LYS A 400 7.90 -12.13 -33.49
N SER A 401 7.89 -11.46 -32.34
CA SER A 401 8.83 -11.75 -31.26
C SER A 401 8.63 -13.18 -30.72
N LEU A 402 7.40 -13.62 -30.49
CA LEU A 402 7.05 -14.97 -30.06
C LEU A 402 7.46 -16.02 -31.10
N TRP A 403 7.24 -15.72 -32.38
CA TRP A 403 7.63 -16.64 -33.46
C TRP A 403 9.14 -16.89 -33.47
N GLY A 404 9.94 -15.86 -33.19
CA GLY A 404 11.39 -15.98 -33.07
C GLY A 404 11.83 -16.90 -31.91
N PHE A 405 11.07 -17.01 -30.85
CA PHE A 405 11.34 -17.94 -29.73
C PHE A 405 10.91 -19.39 -30.02
N ARG A 406 9.82 -19.60 -30.80
CA ARG A 406 9.39 -20.93 -31.22
C ARG A 406 10.39 -21.66 -32.09
N THR A 407 11.18 -20.93 -32.85
CA THR A 407 12.16 -21.50 -33.81
C THR A 407 13.56 -21.69 -33.21
N ARG A 408 13.79 -21.25 -31.96
CA ARG A 408 15.09 -21.36 -31.29
C ARG A 408 15.05 -22.45 -30.22
N PRO A 409 16.08 -23.34 -30.13
CA PRO A 409 16.14 -24.32 -29.07
C PRO A 409 16.23 -23.64 -27.70
N ALA A 410 15.57 -24.24 -26.69
CA ALA A 410 15.71 -23.85 -25.29
C ALA A 410 17.18 -23.93 -24.86
N LEU A 411 17.64 -22.97 -24.05
CA LEU A 411 18.93 -23.06 -23.37
C LEU A 411 18.93 -24.33 -22.50
N GLN A 412 19.85 -25.24 -22.74
CA GLN A 412 20.13 -26.43 -21.89
C GLN A 412 20.84 -26.00 -20.62
#